data_5a5aea1eafeb1706f80ffdaaf8fded24
#
_entry.id   5a5aea1eafeb1706f80ffdaaf8fded24
#
_cell.length_a   1.000
_cell.length_b   1.000
_cell.length_c   1.000
_cell.angle_alpha   90.00
_cell.angle_beta   90.00
_cell.angle_gamma   90.00
#
_symmetry.space_group_name_H-M   'P 1'
#
loop_
_entity.id
_entity.type
_entity.pdbx_description
1 polymer ?
#
loop_
_entity_poly.entity_id
_entity_poly.type
_entity_poly.pdbx_seq_one_letter_code
_entity_poly.pdbx_strand_id
1 'polypeptide(L)'
;MRRIPVVLLTAFAVSACHRGAQSPGASFAGASLLAPLSEAEEAHDALLRADLGRADSVARLGFAAGFASNFTSDAIYLRGGLPIMRGRAAATAIAQAESLAAGTAVRWQPVRAEASVDGRHGYSYGYAIYGAPSAGAPTLRVDRYISFWRREEAGWRISAYAETYGAPPSTLMLPQAAASAAVGDVPMPRARGALEQVRAADSAFSALAQLVGPGRAFGDFAADNAQIFSAPGEFITGPRAISESFGPPGASGALVWHPVAGEIAQSGDLGFTVGNAVFTGQREDGGQLVRHSKYLTVWKKQRDGGWRYVVDGGSARPNR
;
A
#
# COMPACT_ATOMS: atom_id res chain seq x y z
N MET A 1 27.33 62.06 7.93
CA MET A 1 27.82 62.96 6.88
C MET A 1 28.64 62.17 5.88
N ARG A 2 28.14 61.89 4.71
CA ARG A 2 28.85 61.82 3.44
C ARG A 2 27.85 61.50 2.32
N ARG A 3 27.99 62.26 1.29
CA ARG A 3 27.03 62.63 0.25
C ARG A 3 26.97 61.60 -0.88
N ILE A 4 25.79 61.48 -1.46
CA ILE A 4 25.43 60.83 -2.73
C ILE A 4 25.91 61.71 -3.89
N PRO A 5 26.27 61.16 -5.06
CA PRO A 5 26.04 61.88 -6.30
C PRO A 5 24.99 61.16 -7.18
N VAL A 6 24.04 61.97 -7.59
CA VAL A 6 23.08 61.79 -8.67
C VAL A 6 23.79 61.88 -10.00
N VAL A 7 23.60 60.99 -10.94
CA VAL A 7 23.94 61.14 -12.35
C VAL A 7 22.66 61.10 -13.17
N LEU A 8 22.37 62.28 -13.75
CA LEU A 8 21.41 62.46 -14.82
C LEU A 8 22.03 61.96 -16.14
N LEU A 9 21.24 61.21 -16.93
CA LEU A 9 21.52 61.05 -18.35
C LEU A 9 20.25 61.24 -19.18
N THR A 10 20.41 62.09 -20.13
CA THR A 10 19.52 62.78 -21.06
C THR A 10 18.91 61.79 -22.10
N ALA A 11 17.69 62.11 -22.45
CA ALA A 11 16.93 61.48 -23.54
C ALA A 11 17.43 61.94 -24.93
N PHE A 12 17.48 61.03 -25.88
CA PHE A 12 17.45 61.37 -27.33
C PHE A 12 16.23 60.67 -27.94
N ALA A 13 15.29 61.45 -28.42
CA ALA A 13 14.20 61.05 -29.26
C ALA A 13 14.64 60.95 -30.71
N VAL A 14 14.45 59.83 -31.35
CA VAL A 14 14.49 59.70 -32.82
C VAL A 14 13.15 59.16 -33.30
N SER A 15 12.42 60.01 -33.99
CA SER A 15 11.18 59.73 -34.67
C SER A 15 11.50 59.06 -36.02
N ALA A 16 10.98 57.86 -36.27
CA ALA A 16 10.96 57.26 -37.61
C ALA A 16 9.60 56.60 -37.84
N CYS A 17 8.83 57.22 -38.72
CA CYS A 17 7.64 56.65 -39.34
C CYS A 17 8.01 55.42 -40.14
N HIS A 18 7.38 54.25 -39.88
CA HIS A 18 7.29 53.19 -40.86
C HIS A 18 5.92 52.51 -40.83
N ARG A 19 5.46 52.30 -42.05
CA ARG A 19 4.18 51.78 -42.51
C ARG A 19 3.77 50.45 -41.87
N GLY A 20 2.48 50.26 -41.69
CA GLY A 20 1.85 49.05 -41.23
C GLY A 20 2.16 47.83 -42.11
N ALA A 21 2.47 46.75 -41.43
CA ALA A 21 2.33 45.40 -41.92
C ALA A 21 1.47 44.67 -40.88
N GLN A 22 0.26 44.26 -41.32
CA GLN A 22 -0.59 43.36 -40.57
C GLN A 22 0.11 42.03 -40.45
N SER A 23 0.48 41.64 -39.23
CA SER A 23 0.91 40.26 -38.93
C SER A 23 -0.32 39.38 -38.79
N PRO A 24 -0.35 38.18 -39.40
CA PRO A 24 -1.42 37.24 -39.21
C PRO A 24 -1.41 36.77 -37.74
N GLY A 25 -2.59 36.77 -37.11
CA GLY A 25 -2.75 36.32 -35.75
C GLY A 25 -2.26 34.89 -35.57
N ALA A 26 -1.20 34.70 -34.83
CA ALA A 26 -0.78 33.40 -34.32
C ALA A 26 -1.80 33.01 -33.25
N SER A 27 -2.75 32.17 -33.65
CA SER A 27 -3.58 31.43 -32.72
C SER A 27 -2.67 30.45 -31.95
N PHE A 28 -2.29 30.84 -30.75
CA PHE A 28 -1.69 29.90 -29.79
C PHE A 28 -2.80 28.92 -29.35
N ALA A 29 -3.04 27.90 -30.16
CA ALA A 29 -3.64 26.68 -29.68
C ALA A 29 -2.62 26.06 -28.71
N GLY A 30 -2.78 26.37 -27.42
CA GLY A 30 -2.05 25.73 -26.32
C GLY A 30 -2.46 24.27 -26.22
N ALA A 31 -1.94 23.44 -27.12
CA ALA A 31 -1.88 22.02 -26.88
C ALA A 31 -0.90 21.82 -25.73
N SER A 32 -1.43 21.61 -24.53
CA SER A 32 -0.65 21.12 -23.40
C SER A 32 -0.11 19.74 -23.81
N LEU A 33 1.10 19.72 -24.36
CA LEU A 33 1.84 18.50 -24.60
C LEU A 33 2.31 17.98 -23.24
N LEU A 34 1.38 17.34 -22.50
CA LEU A 34 1.79 16.48 -21.41
C LEU A 34 2.64 15.38 -22.07
N ALA A 35 3.86 15.22 -21.56
CA ALA A 35 4.69 14.08 -21.96
C ALA A 35 3.89 12.79 -21.74
N PRO A 36 4.00 11.80 -22.64
CA PRO A 36 3.33 10.51 -22.44
C PRO A 36 3.80 9.92 -21.10
N LEU A 37 2.86 9.34 -20.36
CA LEU A 37 3.14 8.66 -19.10
C LEU A 37 4.14 7.52 -19.37
N SER A 38 5.01 7.25 -18.41
CA SER A 38 5.84 6.06 -18.43
C SER A 38 4.97 4.80 -18.27
N GLU A 39 5.44 3.66 -18.74
CA GLU A 39 4.73 2.38 -18.60
C GLU A 39 4.35 2.08 -17.14
N ALA A 40 5.20 2.46 -16.21
CA ALA A 40 4.95 2.29 -14.79
C ALA A 40 3.88 3.26 -14.23
N GLU A 41 3.81 4.50 -14.73
CA GLU A 41 2.76 5.46 -14.37
C GLU A 41 1.39 5.01 -14.93
N GLU A 42 1.36 4.53 -16.16
CA GLU A 42 0.13 3.95 -16.75
C GLU A 42 -0.33 2.72 -15.96
N ALA A 43 0.61 1.86 -15.56
CA ALA A 43 0.34 0.68 -14.75
C ALA A 43 -0.18 1.04 -13.36
N HIS A 44 0.39 2.08 -12.73
CA HIS A 44 -0.08 2.63 -11.45
C HIS A 44 -1.54 3.08 -11.54
N ASP A 45 -1.87 3.90 -12.54
CA ASP A 45 -3.23 4.42 -12.71
C ASP A 45 -4.23 3.31 -13.02
N ALA A 46 -3.82 2.32 -13.81
CA ALA A 46 -4.64 1.15 -14.09
C ALA A 46 -4.86 0.28 -12.84
N LEU A 47 -3.85 0.11 -12.01
CA LEU A 47 -3.94 -0.58 -10.74
C LEU A 47 -4.89 0.12 -9.77
N LEU A 48 -4.77 1.44 -9.64
CA LEU A 48 -5.65 2.23 -8.77
C LEU A 48 -7.11 2.14 -9.22
N ARG A 49 -7.36 2.20 -10.54
CA ARG A 49 -8.71 1.98 -11.09
C ARG A 49 -9.22 0.57 -10.81
N ALA A 50 -8.37 -0.45 -10.88
CA ALA A 50 -8.76 -1.83 -10.57
C ALA A 50 -9.13 -1.99 -9.08
N ASP A 51 -8.39 -1.35 -8.19
CA ASP A 51 -8.66 -1.38 -6.76
C ASP A 51 -9.99 -0.70 -6.42
N LEU A 52 -10.24 0.48 -6.94
CA LEU A 52 -11.51 1.20 -6.78
C LEU A 52 -12.69 0.43 -7.42
N GLY A 53 -12.49 -0.18 -8.59
CA GLY A 53 -13.51 -0.92 -9.33
C GLY A 53 -13.95 -2.24 -8.70
N ARG A 54 -13.32 -2.68 -7.61
CA ARG A 54 -13.77 -3.89 -6.87
C ARG A 54 -15.20 -3.75 -6.37
N ALA A 55 -15.59 -2.57 -5.95
CA ALA A 55 -16.95 -2.29 -5.50
C ALA A 55 -18.00 -2.53 -6.60
N ASP A 56 -17.69 -2.20 -7.85
CA ASP A 56 -18.56 -2.44 -9.00
C ASP A 56 -18.74 -3.93 -9.27
N SER A 57 -17.67 -4.72 -9.10
CA SER A 57 -17.74 -6.18 -9.23
C SER A 57 -18.68 -6.78 -8.17
N VAL A 58 -18.57 -6.30 -6.93
CA VAL A 58 -19.44 -6.72 -5.83
C VAL A 58 -20.90 -6.28 -6.07
N ALA A 59 -21.12 -5.05 -6.51
CA ALA A 59 -22.45 -4.55 -6.82
C ALA A 59 -23.15 -5.35 -7.93
N ARG A 60 -22.39 -5.75 -8.96
CA ARG A 60 -22.91 -6.49 -10.11
C ARG A 60 -23.14 -7.97 -9.86
N LEU A 61 -22.23 -8.64 -9.14
CA LEU A 61 -22.19 -10.11 -8.99
C LEU A 61 -22.63 -10.60 -7.60
N GLY A 62 -22.93 -9.69 -6.69
CA GLY A 62 -23.05 -9.99 -5.28
C GLY A 62 -21.68 -10.12 -4.57
N PHE A 63 -21.68 -10.06 -3.23
CA PHE A 63 -20.43 -9.96 -2.47
C PHE A 63 -19.46 -11.11 -2.74
N ALA A 64 -19.90 -12.36 -2.58
CA ALA A 64 -19.03 -13.52 -2.72
C ALA A 64 -18.40 -13.64 -4.10
N ALA A 65 -19.23 -13.63 -5.16
CA ALA A 65 -18.75 -13.78 -6.52
C ALA A 65 -17.96 -12.53 -7.00
N GLY A 66 -18.45 -11.33 -6.67
CA GLY A 66 -17.81 -10.07 -7.01
C GLY A 66 -16.46 -9.91 -6.33
N PHE A 67 -16.36 -10.27 -5.06
CA PHE A 67 -15.09 -10.25 -4.35
C PHE A 67 -14.11 -11.27 -4.94
N ALA A 68 -14.54 -12.55 -5.09
CA ALA A 68 -13.70 -13.61 -5.64
C ALA A 68 -13.22 -13.34 -7.06
N SER A 69 -13.99 -12.63 -7.89
CA SER A 69 -13.62 -12.30 -9.27
C SER A 69 -12.36 -11.42 -9.39
N ASN A 70 -11.97 -10.76 -8.31
CA ASN A 70 -10.77 -9.90 -8.30
C ASN A 70 -9.46 -10.66 -8.03
N PHE A 71 -9.52 -11.96 -7.72
CA PHE A 71 -8.34 -12.74 -7.33
C PHE A 71 -7.78 -13.56 -8.50
N THR A 72 -6.47 -13.82 -8.44
CA THR A 72 -5.85 -14.86 -9.26
C THR A 72 -6.32 -16.26 -8.81
N SER A 73 -6.14 -17.26 -9.64
CA SER A 73 -6.53 -18.63 -9.30
C SER A 73 -5.72 -19.24 -8.14
N ASP A 74 -4.49 -18.74 -7.94
CA ASP A 74 -3.52 -19.18 -6.93
C ASP A 74 -3.39 -18.22 -5.75
N ALA A 75 -4.25 -17.21 -5.65
CA ALA A 75 -4.18 -16.15 -4.65
C ALA A 75 -4.05 -16.67 -3.21
N ILE A 76 -3.33 -15.90 -2.40
CA ILE A 76 -3.17 -16.11 -0.97
C ILE A 76 -4.06 -15.12 -0.21
N TYR A 77 -4.83 -15.61 0.73
CA TYR A 77 -5.80 -14.83 1.47
C TYR A 77 -5.61 -14.97 2.99
N LEU A 78 -5.49 -13.82 3.66
CA LEU A 78 -5.30 -13.72 5.11
C LEU A 78 -6.43 -12.92 5.74
N ARG A 79 -7.20 -13.58 6.62
CA ARG A 79 -8.27 -12.93 7.38
C ARG A 79 -8.27 -13.40 8.83
N GLY A 80 -8.67 -12.52 9.74
CA GLY A 80 -8.72 -12.79 11.17
C GLY A 80 -9.50 -14.05 11.52
N GLY A 81 -8.99 -14.86 12.45
CA GLY A 81 -9.63 -16.08 12.89
C GLY A 81 -9.50 -17.30 11.96
N LEU A 82 -8.89 -17.16 10.78
CA LEU A 82 -8.73 -18.23 9.79
C LEU A 82 -7.25 -18.56 9.55
N PRO A 83 -6.91 -19.76 9.06
CA PRO A 83 -5.56 -20.05 8.59
C PRO A 83 -5.22 -19.25 7.33
N ILE A 84 -3.97 -19.31 6.86
CA ILE A 84 -3.60 -18.83 5.54
C ILE A 84 -4.32 -19.69 4.49
N MET A 85 -5.18 -19.09 3.70
CA MET A 85 -5.95 -19.76 2.66
C MET A 85 -5.37 -19.47 1.28
N ARG A 86 -5.62 -20.36 0.33
CA ARG A 86 -5.08 -20.25 -1.04
C ARG A 86 -6.17 -20.45 -2.08
N GLY A 87 -6.01 -19.73 -3.18
CA GLY A 87 -6.83 -19.86 -4.36
C GLY A 87 -8.17 -19.14 -4.29
N ARG A 88 -8.76 -18.95 -5.44
CA ARG A 88 -10.02 -18.22 -5.63
C ARG A 88 -11.19 -18.87 -4.90
N ALA A 89 -11.22 -20.21 -4.88
CA ALA A 89 -12.26 -20.95 -4.18
C ALA A 89 -12.26 -20.66 -2.67
N ALA A 90 -11.08 -20.51 -2.07
CA ALA A 90 -10.95 -20.13 -0.68
C ALA A 90 -11.50 -18.72 -0.42
N ALA A 91 -11.17 -17.75 -1.28
CA ALA A 91 -11.69 -16.39 -1.20
C ALA A 91 -13.23 -16.37 -1.31
N THR A 92 -13.80 -17.14 -2.25
CA THR A 92 -15.25 -17.27 -2.41
C THR A 92 -15.90 -17.88 -1.17
N ALA A 93 -15.34 -18.97 -0.63
CA ALA A 93 -15.87 -19.63 0.56
C ALA A 93 -15.84 -18.71 1.78
N ILE A 94 -14.76 -17.93 1.95
CA ILE A 94 -14.65 -16.96 3.03
C ILE A 94 -15.68 -15.85 2.87
N ALA A 95 -15.80 -15.31 1.66
CA ALA A 95 -16.77 -14.25 1.39
C ALA A 95 -18.22 -14.72 1.64
N GLN A 96 -18.53 -15.98 1.36
CA GLN A 96 -19.83 -16.58 1.65
C GLN A 96 -20.06 -16.83 3.15
N ALA A 97 -19.02 -17.29 3.86
CA ALA A 97 -19.10 -17.57 5.29
C ALA A 97 -19.23 -16.29 6.14
N GLU A 98 -18.76 -15.16 5.62
CA GLU A 98 -19.09 -13.88 6.18
C GLU A 98 -20.54 -13.56 5.81
N SER A 99 -21.43 -13.84 6.74
CA SER A 99 -22.80 -13.37 6.66
C SER A 99 -22.83 -11.85 6.77
N LEU A 100 -22.42 -11.19 5.69
CA LEU A 100 -22.82 -9.81 5.46
C LEU A 100 -24.34 -9.88 5.40
N ALA A 101 -25.00 -9.19 6.31
CA ALA A 101 -26.46 -9.06 6.26
C ALA A 101 -26.85 -8.75 4.84
N ALA A 102 -27.89 -9.39 4.32
CA ALA A 102 -28.36 -9.14 2.96
C ALA A 102 -28.50 -7.63 2.75
N GLY A 103 -27.82 -7.09 1.73
CA GLY A 103 -27.79 -5.66 1.48
C GLY A 103 -26.59 -4.88 2.06
N THR A 104 -25.57 -5.53 2.63
CA THR A 104 -24.33 -4.84 2.99
C THR A 104 -23.52 -4.49 1.74
N ALA A 105 -23.22 -3.22 1.56
CA ALA A 105 -22.30 -2.74 0.54
C ALA A 105 -20.87 -2.69 1.12
N VAL A 106 -19.89 -2.91 0.25
CA VAL A 106 -18.48 -2.69 0.57
C VAL A 106 -17.86 -1.80 -0.49
N ARG A 107 -17.03 -0.88 -0.06
CA ARG A 107 -16.18 -0.08 -0.96
C ARG A 107 -14.75 -0.09 -0.44
N TRP A 108 -13.81 -0.13 -1.35
CA TRP A 108 -12.40 0.00 -1.04
C TRP A 108 -11.95 1.43 -1.30
N GLN A 109 -11.26 1.99 -0.33
CA GLN A 109 -10.66 3.32 -0.42
C GLN A 109 -9.15 3.16 -0.26
N PRO A 110 -8.41 3.08 -1.37
CA PRO A 110 -6.95 3.00 -1.31
C PRO A 110 -6.37 4.28 -0.71
N VAL A 111 -5.39 4.10 0.16
CA VAL A 111 -4.54 5.17 0.71
C VAL A 111 -3.32 5.33 -0.17
N ARG A 112 -2.82 4.22 -0.71
CA ARG A 112 -1.68 4.21 -1.61
C ARG A 112 -1.76 3.03 -2.56
N ALA A 113 -1.27 3.24 -3.78
CA ALA A 113 -0.98 2.21 -4.75
C ALA A 113 0.39 2.49 -5.37
N GLU A 114 1.09 1.45 -5.81
CA GLU A 114 2.36 1.57 -6.52
C GLU A 114 2.57 0.35 -7.42
N ALA A 115 3.05 0.57 -8.63
CA ALA A 115 3.38 -0.50 -9.57
C ALA A 115 4.88 -0.80 -9.55
N SER A 116 5.24 -2.04 -9.91
CA SER A 116 6.62 -2.43 -10.20
C SER A 116 7.13 -1.75 -11.46
N VAL A 117 8.45 -1.65 -11.63
CA VAL A 117 9.08 -0.98 -12.77
C VAL A 117 8.65 -1.60 -14.12
N ASP A 118 8.36 -2.90 -14.16
CA ASP A 118 7.88 -3.59 -15.36
C ASP A 118 6.36 -3.45 -15.61
N GLY A 119 5.65 -2.70 -14.74
CA GLY A 119 4.20 -2.50 -14.87
C GLY A 119 3.35 -3.76 -14.74
N ARG A 120 3.92 -4.89 -14.26
CA ARG A 120 3.24 -6.19 -14.22
C ARG A 120 2.79 -6.63 -12.84
N HIS A 121 3.37 -6.04 -11.80
CA HIS A 121 2.99 -6.25 -10.41
C HIS A 121 2.76 -4.91 -9.74
N GLY A 122 2.11 -4.94 -8.59
CA GLY A 122 1.91 -3.75 -7.80
C GLY A 122 1.29 -4.09 -6.45
N TYR A 123 1.14 -3.09 -5.62
CA TYR A 123 0.43 -3.22 -4.37
C TYR A 123 -0.47 -2.02 -4.14
N SER A 124 -1.49 -2.24 -3.34
CA SER A 124 -2.30 -1.19 -2.75
C SER A 124 -2.63 -1.53 -1.31
N TYR A 125 -2.89 -0.52 -0.51
CA TYR A 125 -3.45 -0.68 0.82
C TYR A 125 -4.38 0.48 1.13
N GLY A 126 -5.30 0.25 2.06
CA GLY A 126 -6.29 1.25 2.42
C GLY A 126 -7.36 0.68 3.34
N TYR A 127 -8.56 1.21 3.17
CA TYR A 127 -9.72 0.89 3.98
C TYR A 127 -10.76 0.12 3.18
N ALA A 128 -11.28 -0.97 3.75
CA ALA A 128 -12.47 -1.66 3.29
C ALA A 128 -13.64 -1.20 4.18
N ILE A 129 -14.58 -0.46 3.61
CA ILE A 129 -15.65 0.23 4.31
C ILE A 129 -16.95 -0.52 4.06
N TYR A 130 -17.49 -1.09 5.12
CA TYR A 130 -18.73 -1.86 5.09
C TYR A 130 -19.89 -1.02 5.61
N GLY A 131 -21.00 -1.00 4.88
CA GLY A 131 -22.19 -0.24 5.24
C GLY A 131 -23.43 -0.75 4.52
N ALA A 132 -24.59 -0.16 4.80
CA ALA A 132 -25.78 -0.43 4.02
C ALA A 132 -25.67 0.18 2.61
N PRO A 133 -26.33 -0.38 1.59
CA PRO A 133 -26.17 0.01 0.19
C PRO A 133 -26.77 1.37 -0.15
N SER A 134 -27.54 1.97 0.74
CA SER A 134 -28.20 3.26 0.51
C SER A 134 -27.24 4.43 0.75
N ALA A 135 -27.32 5.45 -0.10
CA ALA A 135 -26.59 6.70 0.09
C ALA A 135 -26.91 7.32 1.47
N GLY A 136 -25.86 7.68 2.22
CA GLY A 136 -26.02 8.25 3.58
C GLY A 136 -26.27 7.24 4.69
N ALA A 137 -26.30 5.94 4.39
CA ALA A 137 -26.42 4.92 5.42
C ALA A 137 -25.17 4.89 6.33
N PRO A 138 -25.34 4.52 7.61
CA PRO A 138 -24.22 4.47 8.55
C PRO A 138 -23.20 3.42 8.12
N THR A 139 -21.92 3.76 8.29
CA THR A 139 -20.83 2.81 8.16
C THR A 139 -20.88 1.83 9.33
N LEU A 140 -20.89 0.54 9.03
CA LEU A 140 -20.98 -0.52 10.03
C LEU A 140 -19.59 -0.93 10.55
N ARG A 141 -18.61 -0.96 9.65
CA ARG A 141 -17.24 -1.40 9.95
C ARG A 141 -16.26 -0.80 8.96
N VAL A 142 -15.07 -0.47 9.44
CA VAL A 142 -13.94 -0.04 8.60
C VAL A 142 -12.75 -0.94 8.88
N ASP A 143 -12.42 -1.80 7.93
CA ASP A 143 -11.27 -2.68 7.98
C ASP A 143 -10.09 -2.07 7.21
N ARG A 144 -8.89 -2.55 7.45
CA ARG A 144 -7.70 -2.18 6.70
C ARG A 144 -7.29 -3.36 5.85
N TYR A 145 -6.85 -3.09 4.64
CA TYR A 145 -6.40 -4.12 3.73
C TYR A 145 -5.05 -3.81 3.12
N ILE A 146 -4.36 -4.86 2.71
CA ILE A 146 -3.23 -4.87 1.79
C ILE A 146 -3.58 -5.81 0.65
N SER A 147 -3.38 -5.35 -0.59
CA SER A 147 -3.49 -6.16 -1.79
C SER A 147 -2.16 -6.15 -2.53
N PHE A 148 -1.64 -7.31 -2.90
CA PHE A 148 -0.58 -7.42 -3.90
C PHE A 148 -1.20 -7.92 -5.19
N TRP A 149 -0.85 -7.28 -6.31
CA TRP A 149 -1.52 -7.42 -7.58
C TRP A 149 -0.57 -7.97 -8.64
N ARG A 150 -1.12 -8.77 -9.53
CA ARG A 150 -0.50 -9.25 -10.75
C ARG A 150 -1.34 -8.84 -11.94
N ARG A 151 -0.69 -8.32 -12.99
CA ARG A 151 -1.35 -8.00 -14.25
C ARG A 151 -1.42 -9.27 -15.09
N GLU A 152 -2.64 -9.78 -15.27
CA GLU A 152 -2.97 -10.90 -16.15
C GLU A 152 -3.52 -10.38 -17.47
N GLU A 153 -3.77 -11.25 -18.44
CA GLU A 153 -4.36 -10.89 -19.74
C GLU A 153 -5.71 -10.15 -19.58
N ALA A 154 -6.54 -10.61 -18.66
CA ALA A 154 -7.83 -10.02 -18.34
C ALA A 154 -7.76 -8.79 -17.41
N GLY A 155 -6.56 -8.23 -17.15
CA GLY A 155 -6.33 -7.07 -16.29
C GLY A 155 -5.73 -7.41 -14.92
N TRP A 156 -5.77 -6.46 -14.01
CA TRP A 156 -5.20 -6.60 -12.67
C TRP A 156 -6.00 -7.60 -11.81
N ARG A 157 -5.28 -8.50 -11.14
CA ARG A 157 -5.83 -9.49 -10.19
C ARG A 157 -5.00 -9.52 -8.92
N ILE A 158 -5.65 -9.76 -7.80
CA ILE A 158 -5.02 -9.86 -6.48
C ILE A 158 -4.37 -11.23 -6.34
N SER A 159 -3.06 -11.27 -6.15
CA SER A 159 -2.30 -12.49 -5.87
C SER A 159 -2.06 -12.72 -4.37
N ALA A 160 -2.11 -11.66 -3.55
CA ALA A 160 -2.15 -11.79 -2.10
C ALA A 160 -3.03 -10.70 -1.47
N TYR A 161 -3.78 -11.06 -0.45
CA TYR A 161 -4.68 -10.15 0.25
C TYR A 161 -4.66 -10.40 1.76
N ALA A 162 -4.49 -9.35 2.51
CA ALA A 162 -4.66 -9.37 3.96
C ALA A 162 -5.70 -8.33 4.36
N GLU A 163 -6.57 -8.71 5.30
CA GLU A 163 -7.55 -7.80 5.88
C GLU A 163 -7.57 -7.96 7.40
N THR A 164 -7.56 -6.84 8.09
CA THR A 164 -7.58 -6.76 9.54
C THR A 164 -8.80 -5.98 9.98
N TYR A 165 -9.59 -6.55 10.85
CA TYR A 165 -10.78 -5.92 11.41
C TYR A 165 -10.41 -4.60 12.09
N GLY A 166 -11.13 -3.55 11.73
CA GLY A 166 -11.03 -2.24 12.34
C GLY A 166 -12.03 -2.05 13.48
N ALA A 167 -11.84 -0.96 14.22
CA ALA A 167 -12.82 -0.50 15.19
C ALA A 167 -14.08 0.07 14.49
N PRO A 168 -15.22 0.12 15.17
CA PRO A 168 -16.38 0.87 14.67
C PRO A 168 -16.01 2.33 14.40
N PRO A 169 -16.59 2.97 13.38
CA PRO A 169 -16.08 4.20 12.78
C PRO A 169 -16.37 5.48 13.57
N SER A 170 -16.65 5.43 14.86
CA SER A 170 -17.09 6.60 15.62
C SER A 170 -16.13 7.82 15.61
N THR A 171 -14.91 7.67 15.10
CA THR A 171 -13.92 8.76 15.09
C THR A 171 -12.93 8.73 13.91
N LEU A 172 -13.04 7.81 12.96
CA LEU A 172 -12.07 7.70 11.86
C LEU A 172 -12.34 8.76 10.79
N MET A 173 -11.53 9.79 10.75
CA MET A 173 -11.37 10.61 9.55
C MET A 173 -10.59 9.79 8.52
N LEU A 174 -11.31 9.25 7.52
CA LEU A 174 -10.66 8.52 6.43
C LEU A 174 -9.84 9.51 5.61
N PRO A 175 -8.53 9.30 5.45
CA PRO A 175 -7.73 10.15 4.58
C PRO A 175 -8.26 10.04 3.15
N GLN A 176 -8.26 11.16 2.43
CA GLN A 176 -8.49 11.12 0.99
C GLN A 176 -7.37 10.28 0.35
N ALA A 177 -7.72 9.52 -0.69
CA ALA A 177 -6.74 8.74 -1.43
C ALA A 177 -5.55 9.65 -1.81
N ALA A 178 -4.39 9.35 -1.27
CA ALA A 178 -3.20 10.09 -1.61
C ALA A 178 -2.87 9.81 -3.08
N ALA A 179 -2.69 10.87 -3.83
CA ALA A 179 -2.12 10.77 -5.16
C ALA A 179 -0.79 10.00 -5.07
N SER A 180 -0.56 9.16 -6.08
CA SER A 180 0.61 8.35 -6.31
C SER A 180 1.88 8.82 -5.63
N ALA A 181 2.54 7.92 -4.96
CA ALA A 181 3.96 8.07 -4.73
C ALA A 181 4.75 7.73 -5.99
N ALA A 182 5.87 8.40 -6.12
CA ALA A 182 6.78 8.25 -7.24
C ALA A 182 7.03 6.78 -7.61
N VAL A 183 6.89 6.50 -8.88
CA VAL A 183 7.37 5.30 -9.53
C VAL A 183 8.84 5.08 -9.16
N GLY A 184 9.20 3.86 -8.82
CA GLY A 184 10.58 3.51 -8.49
C GLY A 184 11.54 3.85 -9.63
N ASP A 185 12.56 4.61 -9.31
CA ASP A 185 13.40 5.34 -10.27
C ASP A 185 14.44 4.51 -11.03
N VAL A 186 14.50 3.19 -10.87
CA VAL A 186 15.61 2.43 -11.50
C VAL A 186 15.14 1.08 -12.03
N PRO A 187 15.25 0.84 -13.35
CA PRO A 187 15.18 -0.51 -13.88
C PRO A 187 16.34 -1.32 -13.29
N MET A 188 16.04 -2.28 -12.45
CA MET A 188 17.04 -3.20 -11.94
C MET A 188 17.07 -4.44 -12.84
N PRO A 189 18.24 -4.92 -13.27
CA PRO A 189 18.30 -6.17 -14.01
C PRO A 189 17.68 -7.29 -13.16
N ARG A 190 16.95 -8.20 -13.82
CA ARG A 190 16.38 -9.41 -13.19
C ARG A 190 17.42 -10.04 -12.28
N ALA A 191 17.25 -9.87 -10.98
CA ALA A 191 18.09 -10.55 -10.01
C ALA A 191 17.64 -12.02 -9.96
N ARG A 192 18.47 -12.94 -10.49
CA ARG A 192 18.29 -14.35 -10.18
C ARG A 192 18.20 -14.49 -8.66
N GLY A 193 17.21 -15.25 -8.18
CA GLY A 193 17.03 -15.43 -6.75
C GLY A 193 16.43 -14.24 -6.00
N ALA A 194 15.74 -13.30 -6.67
CA ALA A 194 15.14 -12.15 -6.00
C ALA A 194 14.09 -12.54 -4.95
N LEU A 195 13.33 -13.61 -5.17
CA LEU A 195 12.38 -14.13 -4.17
C LEU A 195 13.11 -14.65 -2.93
N GLU A 196 14.22 -15.36 -3.12
CA GLU A 196 15.08 -15.83 -2.03
C GLU A 196 15.69 -14.66 -1.25
N GLN A 197 16.07 -13.58 -1.94
CA GLN A 197 16.57 -12.36 -1.28
C GLN A 197 15.48 -11.71 -0.41
N VAL A 198 14.23 -11.61 -0.89
CA VAL A 198 13.11 -11.08 -0.10
C VAL A 198 12.81 -11.97 1.10
N ARG A 199 12.79 -13.29 0.93
CA ARG A 199 12.63 -14.24 2.04
C ARG A 199 13.77 -14.17 3.05
N ALA A 200 15.00 -13.98 2.58
CA ALA A 200 16.16 -13.78 3.44
C ALA A 200 16.07 -12.47 4.22
N ALA A 201 15.60 -11.38 3.58
CA ALA A 201 15.38 -10.10 4.24
C ALA A 201 14.29 -10.23 5.33
N ASP A 202 13.19 -10.92 5.06
CA ASP A 202 12.13 -11.18 6.04
C ASP A 202 12.65 -12.02 7.22
N SER A 203 13.43 -13.06 6.94
CA SER A 203 14.04 -13.89 7.99
C SER A 203 15.08 -13.12 8.82
N ALA A 204 15.88 -12.27 8.19
CA ALA A 204 16.84 -11.39 8.88
C ALA A 204 16.12 -10.36 9.76
N PHE A 205 15.00 -9.83 9.30
CA PHE A 205 14.14 -8.95 10.06
C PHE A 205 13.59 -9.64 11.32
N SER A 206 13.08 -10.88 11.20
CA SER A 206 12.65 -11.68 12.35
C SER A 206 13.82 -11.97 13.34
N ALA A 207 14.99 -12.30 12.82
CA ALA A 207 16.16 -12.54 13.65
C ALA A 207 16.61 -11.27 14.40
N LEU A 208 16.58 -10.10 13.74
CA LEU A 208 16.89 -8.83 14.38
C LEU A 208 15.90 -8.50 15.49
N ALA A 209 14.59 -8.76 15.28
CA ALA A 209 13.55 -8.52 16.29
C ALA A 209 13.80 -9.31 17.57
N GLN A 210 14.36 -10.51 17.46
CA GLN A 210 14.73 -11.33 18.62
C GLN A 210 15.97 -10.80 19.36
N LEU A 211 16.88 -10.11 18.64
CA LEU A 211 18.10 -9.57 19.23
C LEU A 211 17.91 -8.21 19.90
N VAL A 212 17.18 -7.32 19.25
CA VAL A 212 17.08 -5.90 19.67
C VAL A 212 15.65 -5.47 20.03
N GLY A 213 14.70 -6.40 19.96
CA GLY A 213 13.27 -6.14 20.16
C GLY A 213 12.54 -5.75 18.89
N PRO A 214 11.19 -5.99 18.84
CA PRO A 214 10.40 -5.76 17.65
C PRO A 214 10.38 -4.29 17.21
N GLY A 215 10.26 -3.34 18.10
CA GLY A 215 10.19 -1.92 17.75
C GLY A 215 11.41 -1.45 16.96
N ARG A 216 12.61 -1.76 17.42
CA ARG A 216 13.85 -1.41 16.73
C ARG A 216 13.94 -2.11 15.37
N ALA A 217 13.66 -3.40 15.31
CA ALA A 217 13.75 -4.15 14.08
C ALA A 217 12.75 -3.64 13.02
N PHE A 218 11.51 -3.34 13.43
CA PHE A 218 10.50 -2.76 12.54
C PHE A 218 10.95 -1.41 11.99
N GLY A 219 11.57 -0.56 12.80
CA GLY A 219 12.13 0.71 12.33
C GLY A 219 13.28 0.53 11.34
N ASP A 220 14.21 -0.39 11.60
CA ASP A 220 15.41 -0.60 10.79
C ASP A 220 15.11 -1.22 9.41
N PHE A 221 14.05 -2.04 9.30
CA PHE A 221 13.62 -2.64 8.04
C PHE A 221 12.57 -1.84 7.28
N ALA A 222 12.04 -0.76 7.85
CA ALA A 222 11.06 0.10 7.20
C ALA A 222 11.70 0.95 6.09
N ALA A 223 10.99 1.12 4.98
CA ALA A 223 11.24 2.22 4.05
C ALA A 223 10.82 3.55 4.69
N ASP A 224 11.34 4.69 4.22
CA ASP A 224 11.07 6.02 4.81
C ASP A 224 9.57 6.33 4.93
N ASN A 225 8.77 5.82 4.01
CA ASN A 225 7.33 5.98 3.95
C ASN A 225 6.55 4.70 4.25
N ALA A 226 7.19 3.73 4.89
CA ALA A 226 6.55 2.47 5.26
C ALA A 226 5.36 2.71 6.19
N GLN A 227 4.39 1.81 6.09
CA GLN A 227 3.22 1.83 6.97
C GLN A 227 2.96 0.46 7.57
N ILE A 228 2.53 0.47 8.83
CA ILE A 228 2.02 -0.73 9.49
C ILE A 228 0.59 -0.51 9.98
N PHE A 229 -0.14 -1.60 10.12
CA PHE A 229 -1.45 -1.58 10.74
C PHE A 229 -1.31 -1.42 12.26
N SER A 230 -1.97 -0.41 12.80
CA SER A 230 -2.08 -0.21 14.25
C SER A 230 -3.50 -0.49 14.74
N ALA A 231 -3.65 -0.86 16.00
CA ALA A 231 -4.93 -0.81 16.68
C ALA A 231 -5.17 0.63 17.20
N PRO A 232 -6.39 1.16 17.17
CA PRO A 232 -7.65 0.56 16.75
C PRO A 232 -8.10 0.89 15.32
N GLY A 233 -7.28 1.24 14.38
CA GLY A 233 -7.76 1.41 13.01
C GLY A 233 -6.94 2.35 12.13
N GLU A 234 -5.83 2.87 12.61
CA GLU A 234 -4.98 3.79 11.87
C GLU A 234 -3.77 3.09 11.26
N PHE A 235 -3.15 3.75 10.28
CA PHE A 235 -1.83 3.39 9.80
C PHE A 235 -0.78 4.19 10.57
N ILE A 236 0.29 3.53 11.00
CA ILE A 236 1.47 4.21 11.53
C ILE A 236 2.47 4.34 10.40
N THR A 237 2.97 5.53 10.16
CA THR A 237 3.82 5.86 9.02
C THR A 237 5.23 6.24 9.45
N GLY A 238 6.20 5.66 8.78
CA GLY A 238 7.62 5.96 8.88
C GLY A 238 8.36 5.23 10.00
N PRO A 239 9.67 5.01 9.82
CA PRO A 239 10.48 4.13 10.66
C PRO A 239 10.44 4.48 12.15
N ARG A 240 10.50 5.78 12.45
CA ARG A 240 10.50 6.27 13.82
C ARG A 240 9.17 6.02 14.54
N ALA A 241 8.05 6.46 13.95
CA ALA A 241 6.75 6.29 14.54
C ALA A 241 6.39 4.81 14.70
N ILE A 242 6.78 4.01 13.71
CA ILE A 242 6.62 2.55 13.76
C ILE A 242 7.41 1.97 14.94
N SER A 243 8.68 2.32 15.08
CA SER A 243 9.52 1.84 16.19
C SER A 243 8.93 2.23 17.56
N GLU A 244 8.51 3.49 17.71
CA GLU A 244 7.93 4.03 18.94
C GLU A 244 6.59 3.36 19.33
N SER A 245 5.83 2.87 18.33
CA SER A 245 4.53 2.22 18.57
C SER A 245 4.59 0.90 19.31
N PHE A 246 5.75 0.27 19.36
CA PHE A 246 5.99 -0.95 20.13
C PHE A 246 6.31 -0.69 21.62
N GLY A 247 6.38 0.58 22.03
CA GLY A 247 6.77 0.96 23.37
C GLY A 247 8.27 0.91 23.65
N PRO A 248 8.71 1.16 24.87
CA PRO A 248 10.13 1.16 25.22
C PRO A 248 10.75 -0.23 25.07
N PRO A 249 12.08 -0.32 24.90
CA PRO A 249 12.78 -1.60 24.79
C PRO A 249 12.45 -2.53 25.98
N GLY A 250 12.09 -3.76 25.66
CA GLY A 250 11.71 -4.79 26.64
C GLY A 250 10.23 -4.80 27.04
N ALA A 251 9.46 -3.76 26.74
CA ALA A 251 8.03 -3.70 27.10
C ALA A 251 7.14 -4.57 26.18
N SER A 252 7.54 -4.78 24.95
CA SER A 252 6.70 -5.39 23.92
C SER A 252 6.75 -6.91 23.83
N GLY A 253 7.44 -7.61 24.74
CA GLY A 253 7.60 -9.06 24.65
C GLY A 253 8.44 -9.51 23.43
N ALA A 254 8.39 -10.80 23.12
CA ALA A 254 9.11 -11.41 21.99
C ALA A 254 8.15 -11.64 20.82
N LEU A 255 8.56 -11.27 19.61
CA LEU A 255 7.85 -11.50 18.37
C LEU A 255 8.77 -12.26 17.40
N VAL A 256 8.34 -13.46 17.02
CA VAL A 256 9.08 -14.36 16.11
C VAL A 256 8.21 -14.69 14.94
N TRP A 257 8.75 -14.62 13.73
CA TRP A 257 8.00 -15.00 12.53
C TRP A 257 8.89 -15.65 11.47
N HIS A 258 8.26 -16.29 10.51
CA HIS A 258 8.93 -16.88 9.36
C HIS A 258 8.03 -16.86 8.13
N PRO A 259 8.58 -16.56 6.95
CA PRO A 259 7.84 -16.57 5.69
C PRO A 259 7.54 -18.00 5.25
N VAL A 260 6.32 -18.24 4.75
CA VAL A 260 5.88 -19.54 4.21
C VAL A 260 5.58 -19.46 2.71
N ALA A 261 5.36 -18.26 2.18
CA ALA A 261 5.15 -18.01 0.76
C ALA A 261 5.53 -16.58 0.40
N GLY A 262 5.62 -16.29 -0.89
CA GLY A 262 5.88 -14.97 -1.41
C GLY A 262 5.90 -14.99 -2.93
N GLU A 263 5.91 -13.79 -3.52
CA GLU A 263 6.00 -13.54 -4.94
C GLU A 263 6.87 -12.32 -5.19
N ILE A 264 7.48 -12.24 -6.35
CA ILE A 264 8.34 -11.14 -6.77
C ILE A 264 7.99 -10.70 -8.17
N ALA A 265 7.99 -9.40 -8.43
CA ALA A 265 7.86 -8.82 -9.76
C ALA A 265 9.01 -9.30 -10.67
N GLN A 266 8.74 -9.44 -11.96
CA GLN A 266 9.75 -9.87 -12.92
C GLN A 266 10.93 -8.89 -13.01
N SER A 267 10.68 -7.60 -12.77
CA SER A 267 11.71 -6.55 -12.65
C SER A 267 12.60 -6.71 -11.42
N GLY A 268 12.19 -7.49 -10.41
CA GLY A 268 12.99 -7.76 -9.22
C GLY A 268 13.06 -6.61 -8.22
N ASP A 269 12.19 -5.61 -8.33
CA ASP A 269 12.17 -4.40 -7.49
C ASP A 269 11.07 -4.42 -6.42
N LEU A 270 10.03 -5.23 -6.62
CA LEU A 270 8.84 -5.29 -5.77
C LEU A 270 8.42 -6.74 -5.52
N GLY A 271 8.01 -7.06 -4.30
CA GLY A 271 7.52 -8.39 -3.96
C GLY A 271 6.78 -8.42 -2.63
N PHE A 272 6.30 -9.58 -2.24
CA PHE A 272 5.71 -9.79 -0.92
C PHE A 272 6.16 -11.09 -0.29
N THR A 273 6.03 -11.14 1.03
CA THR A 273 6.08 -12.37 1.83
C THR A 273 4.79 -12.50 2.65
N VAL A 274 4.37 -13.72 2.87
CA VAL A 274 3.36 -14.07 3.87
C VAL A 274 3.92 -15.14 4.79
N GLY A 275 3.55 -15.07 6.06
CA GLY A 275 4.06 -16.01 7.03
C GLY A 275 3.22 -16.09 8.31
N ASN A 276 3.73 -16.87 9.22
CA ASN A 276 3.18 -17.04 10.55
C ASN A 276 4.06 -16.32 11.56
N ALA A 277 3.41 -15.71 12.57
CA ALA A 277 4.10 -15.04 13.66
C ALA A 277 3.55 -15.52 15.00
N VAL A 278 4.43 -15.52 16.01
CA VAL A 278 4.09 -15.81 17.41
C VAL A 278 4.61 -14.68 18.27
N PHE A 279 3.69 -14.07 18.98
CA PHE A 279 4.01 -13.10 20.03
C PHE A 279 3.97 -13.80 21.38
N THR A 280 4.98 -13.58 22.21
CA THR A 280 5.04 -14.06 23.60
C THR A 280 5.31 -12.88 24.51
N GLY A 281 4.44 -12.69 25.49
CA GLY A 281 4.55 -11.59 26.46
C GLY A 281 3.96 -12.00 27.81
N GLN A 282 3.66 -11.01 28.64
CA GLN A 282 2.99 -11.19 29.92
C GLN A 282 1.60 -10.57 29.87
N ARG A 283 0.66 -11.18 30.60
CA ARG A 283 -0.64 -10.60 30.90
C ARG A 283 -0.53 -9.67 32.13
N GLU A 284 -1.53 -8.86 32.33
CA GLU A 284 -1.62 -7.98 33.51
C GLU A 284 -1.63 -8.78 34.85
N ASP A 285 -2.14 -10.01 34.85
CA ASP A 285 -2.14 -10.94 35.99
C ASP A 285 -0.81 -11.66 36.19
N GLY A 286 0.24 -11.35 35.40
CA GLY A 286 1.53 -12.01 35.43
C GLY A 286 1.62 -13.32 34.66
N GLY A 287 0.50 -13.83 34.14
CA GLY A 287 0.47 -15.03 33.32
C GLY A 287 1.13 -14.84 31.95
N GLN A 288 1.57 -15.95 31.35
CA GLN A 288 2.12 -15.93 30.00
C GLN A 288 1.02 -15.62 28.97
N LEU A 289 1.31 -14.68 28.05
CA LEU A 289 0.50 -14.37 26.88
C LEU A 289 1.18 -14.92 25.62
N VAL A 290 0.49 -15.81 24.92
CA VAL A 290 0.92 -16.29 23.60
C VAL A 290 -0.15 -15.94 22.59
N ARG A 291 0.22 -15.28 21.50
CA ARG A 291 -0.68 -14.94 20.39
C ARG A 291 -0.11 -15.43 19.07
N HIS A 292 -0.91 -16.18 18.35
CA HIS A 292 -0.59 -16.63 17.00
C HIS A 292 -1.22 -15.69 15.98
N SER A 293 -0.43 -15.25 15.02
CA SER A 293 -0.88 -14.39 13.92
C SER A 293 -0.31 -14.87 12.59
N LYS A 294 -0.77 -14.25 11.54
CA LYS A 294 -0.23 -14.34 10.18
C LYS A 294 -0.09 -12.94 9.62
N TYR A 295 0.84 -12.76 8.70
CA TYR A 295 1.19 -11.47 8.15
C TYR A 295 1.32 -11.51 6.63
N LEU A 296 1.19 -10.34 6.03
CA LEU A 296 1.55 -10.01 4.66
C LEU A 296 2.40 -8.74 4.70
N THR A 297 3.63 -8.86 4.21
CA THR A 297 4.58 -7.77 4.12
C THR A 297 4.92 -7.54 2.65
N VAL A 298 4.79 -6.30 2.19
CA VAL A 298 5.22 -5.88 0.85
C VAL A 298 6.61 -5.27 0.94
N TRP A 299 7.50 -5.72 0.09
CA TRP A 299 8.91 -5.38 0.05
C TRP A 299 9.26 -4.63 -1.23
N LYS A 300 10.05 -3.58 -1.10
CA LYS A 300 10.59 -2.83 -2.24
C LYS A 300 12.10 -2.75 -2.14
N LYS A 301 12.76 -2.98 -3.27
CA LYS A 301 14.21 -2.84 -3.37
C LYS A 301 14.58 -1.37 -3.39
N GLN A 302 15.50 -0.97 -2.55
CA GLN A 302 15.94 0.40 -2.42
C GLN A 302 17.13 0.70 -3.34
N ARG A 303 17.49 1.97 -3.50
CA ARG A 303 18.64 2.41 -4.32
C ARG A 303 19.97 1.85 -3.85
N ASP A 304 20.10 1.56 -2.56
CA ASP A 304 21.27 0.90 -1.96
C ASP A 304 21.34 -0.60 -2.24
N GLY A 305 20.36 -1.16 -2.94
CA GLY A 305 20.22 -2.58 -3.24
C GLY A 305 19.61 -3.41 -2.10
N GLY A 306 19.35 -2.81 -0.94
CA GLY A 306 18.69 -3.46 0.20
C GLY A 306 17.17 -3.58 -0.01
N TRP A 307 16.58 -4.56 0.67
CA TRP A 307 15.14 -4.69 0.75
C TRP A 307 14.60 -3.98 2.00
N ARG A 308 13.57 -3.15 1.81
CA ARG A 308 12.82 -2.53 2.90
C ARG A 308 11.33 -2.81 2.69
N TYR A 309 10.61 -3.04 3.78
CA TYR A 309 9.17 -3.15 3.63
C TYR A 309 8.53 -1.76 3.46
N VAL A 310 7.46 -1.71 2.67
CA VAL A 310 6.68 -0.49 2.39
C VAL A 310 5.31 -0.53 3.04
N VAL A 311 4.77 -1.71 3.28
CA VAL A 311 3.58 -1.92 4.10
C VAL A 311 3.63 -3.31 4.74
N ASP A 312 3.23 -3.37 6.00
CA ASP A 312 3.11 -4.60 6.77
C ASP A 312 1.77 -4.63 7.52
N GLY A 313 1.13 -5.77 7.50
CA GLY A 313 -0.13 -5.98 8.20
C GLY A 313 -0.40 -7.44 8.48
N GLY A 314 -1.09 -7.69 9.56
CA GLY A 314 -1.37 -9.04 10.00
C GLY A 314 -2.73 -9.18 10.68
N SER A 315 -3.11 -10.42 10.92
CA SER A 315 -4.33 -10.75 11.64
C SER A 315 -4.14 -12.00 12.51
N ALA A 316 -4.94 -12.09 13.56
CA ALA A 316 -4.91 -13.27 14.42
C ALA A 316 -5.19 -14.56 13.67
N ARG A 317 -4.54 -15.64 14.07
CA ARG A 317 -4.85 -17.02 13.69
C ARG A 317 -5.78 -17.64 14.72
N PRO A 318 -6.51 -18.73 14.37
CA PRO A 318 -7.20 -19.53 15.37
C PRO A 318 -6.19 -20.01 16.41
N ASN A 319 -6.55 -19.91 17.68
CA ASN A 319 -5.84 -20.64 18.72
C ASN A 319 -6.13 -22.12 18.50
N ARG A 320 -5.10 -22.92 18.31
CA ARG A 320 -5.21 -24.38 18.29
C ARG A 320 -5.27 -24.93 19.69
#